data_be1821840f3b195d1117a771756e1483
#
_entry.id   be1821840f3b195d1117a771756e1483
#
_cell.length_a   1.000
_cell.length_b   1.000
_cell.length_c   1.000
_cell.angle_alpha   90.00
_cell.angle_beta   90.00
_cell.angle_gamma   90.00
#
_symmetry.space_group_name_H-M   'P 1'
#
loop_
_entity.id
_entity.type
_entity.pdbx_description
1 polymer ?
#
loop_
_entity_poly.entity_id
_entity_poly.type
_entity_poly.pdbx_seq_one_letter_code
_entity_poly.pdbx_strand_id
1 'polypeptide(L)'
;MRLTLLGLTVAAVLLSQVPAAWAEEPPLEPGFVSIFNGKDMDGWDGNPDFWSVKDGVIRGETTAEKPTKGNTFCVWRGGTLKDFILRIKFRLQNGNSGIQYRSKEMDKWRVGGYQAEVENAPGKVGFLYHEGGRGWLVNVGDFMVIDEKGEKKVVGKVWDKDDLVKRGYYNNKDWNEYIIIARGNFIQHYLNGYPTMSLIDNDRVTDPKDPADRKGAAMEGILALQIHAGPPMVVEFKDICLKTLEGPFGKAVRLFNGENLDGWVPASDALKETFGVKDGVITDTGKPAGYLRTADDFTSYVLSLQLKHVTGGNSGVLVRCVGPDKVWPKSIECQGQTNAMGDIWNIDKFPMKVAEDRTNDRHTRKMHPPNERAMGEWNDYDILLNGGDLQIRVNNLLQNTATECEVVPGKIALQAEGSQKEFRNIVLVPIGAEAAAKPEPAK
;
A
#
# COMPACT_ATOMS: atom_id res chain seq x y z
N MET A 1 18.46 25.75 -63.92
CA MET A 1 19.11 25.05 -62.80
C MET A 1 18.27 25.32 -61.56
N ARG A 2 17.41 24.39 -61.23
CA ARG A 2 16.51 24.46 -60.02
C ARG A 2 17.11 23.55 -58.95
N LEU A 3 17.54 24.13 -57.83
CA LEU A 3 17.95 23.38 -56.64
C LEU A 3 16.68 23.01 -55.83
N THR A 4 16.47 21.75 -55.62
CA THR A 4 15.45 21.21 -54.69
C THR A 4 16.12 20.99 -53.35
N LEU A 5 15.66 21.71 -52.31
CA LEU A 5 16.07 21.47 -50.93
C LEU A 5 15.24 20.29 -50.40
N LEU A 6 15.90 19.19 -50.05
CA LEU A 6 15.29 18.12 -49.22
C LEU A 6 15.33 18.56 -47.74
N GLY A 7 14.16 18.74 -47.17
CA GLY A 7 14.03 18.93 -45.74
C GLY A 7 14.13 17.59 -44.98
N LEU A 8 15.15 17.43 -44.13
CA LEU A 8 15.23 16.37 -43.16
C LEU A 8 14.34 16.71 -41.96
N THR A 9 13.28 15.98 -41.77
CA THR A 9 12.48 16.00 -40.54
C THR A 9 13.15 15.06 -39.52
N VAL A 10 13.79 15.67 -38.51
CA VAL A 10 14.28 14.90 -37.35
C VAL A 10 13.10 14.66 -36.43
N ALA A 11 12.65 13.43 -36.38
CA ALA A 11 11.69 12.97 -35.35
C ALA A 11 12.43 12.88 -34.00
N ALA A 12 12.13 13.81 -33.10
CA ALA A 12 12.59 13.74 -31.73
C ALA A 12 11.84 12.58 -31.03
N VAL A 13 12.53 11.47 -30.80
CA VAL A 13 12.08 10.41 -29.92
C VAL A 13 12.17 10.98 -28.50
N LEU A 14 11.03 11.32 -27.91
CA LEU A 14 10.89 11.57 -26.48
C LEU A 14 11.12 10.24 -25.76
N LEU A 15 12.36 9.97 -25.38
CA LEU A 15 12.69 8.98 -24.37
C LEU A 15 12.06 9.46 -23.05
N SER A 16 10.96 8.82 -22.64
CA SER A 16 10.45 8.94 -21.29
C SER A 16 11.57 8.55 -20.34
N GLN A 17 12.10 9.53 -19.62
CA GLN A 17 13.06 9.27 -18.56
C GLN A 17 12.32 8.47 -17.48
N VAL A 18 12.60 7.17 -17.40
CA VAL A 18 12.37 6.38 -16.19
C VAL A 18 13.07 7.15 -15.08
N PRO A 19 12.41 7.47 -13.95
CA PRO A 19 13.10 8.10 -12.85
C PRO A 19 14.33 7.26 -12.52
N ALA A 20 15.48 7.91 -12.40
CA ALA A 20 16.75 7.27 -12.13
C ALA A 20 16.55 6.29 -10.97
N ALA A 21 16.80 5.01 -11.22
CA ALA A 21 16.89 4.03 -10.18
C ALA A 21 17.80 4.62 -9.08
N TRP A 22 17.36 4.54 -7.84
CA TRP A 22 18.17 4.93 -6.70
C TRP A 22 19.55 4.30 -6.87
N ALA A 23 20.61 5.09 -6.79
CA ALA A 23 21.98 4.56 -6.90
C ALA A 23 22.26 3.49 -5.83
N GLU A 24 21.50 3.52 -4.72
CA GLU A 24 21.41 2.48 -3.69
C GLU A 24 19.95 2.43 -3.20
N GLU A 25 19.42 1.22 -2.99
CA GLU A 25 18.10 1.06 -2.35
C GLU A 25 18.13 1.74 -0.97
N PRO A 26 17.15 2.58 -0.61
CA PRO A 26 17.12 3.19 0.71
C PRO A 26 17.12 2.10 1.77
N PRO A 27 17.81 2.29 2.90
CA PRO A 27 17.85 1.30 3.97
C PRO A 27 16.44 0.97 4.46
N LEU A 28 16.22 -0.28 4.84
CA LEU A 28 14.96 -0.68 5.46
C LEU A 28 14.73 0.16 6.72
N GLU A 29 13.50 0.63 6.88
CA GLU A 29 13.11 1.35 8.10
C GLU A 29 13.27 0.47 9.34
N PRO A 30 13.45 1.04 10.54
CA PRO A 30 13.57 0.27 11.78
C PRO A 30 12.35 -0.65 12.01
N GLY A 31 12.62 -1.81 12.59
CA GLY A 31 11.62 -2.82 12.92
C GLY A 31 11.46 -3.94 11.88
N PHE A 32 12.10 -3.84 10.71
CA PHE A 32 12.22 -4.99 9.82
C PHE A 32 13.27 -5.98 10.32
N VAL A 33 12.93 -7.27 10.28
CA VAL A 33 13.82 -8.38 10.54
C VAL A 33 13.88 -9.30 9.33
N SER A 34 15.07 -9.78 8.98
CA SER A 34 15.21 -10.83 7.97
C SER A 34 14.71 -12.15 8.55
N ILE A 35 13.81 -12.84 7.85
CA ILE A 35 13.28 -14.14 8.23
C ILE A 35 13.81 -15.29 7.37
N PHE A 36 14.80 -14.99 6.54
CA PHE A 36 15.60 -15.96 5.78
C PHE A 36 17.08 -15.62 5.95
N ASN A 37 17.88 -16.62 6.33
CA ASN A 37 19.30 -16.44 6.67
C ASN A 37 20.24 -16.44 5.45
N GLY A 38 19.71 -16.73 4.24
CA GLY A 38 20.50 -16.82 3.00
C GLY A 38 21.44 -18.02 2.90
N LYS A 39 21.34 -19.00 3.81
CA LYS A 39 22.30 -20.13 3.88
C LYS A 39 21.64 -21.49 3.75
N ASP A 40 20.56 -21.71 4.47
CA ASP A 40 19.87 -22.99 4.59
C ASP A 40 18.37 -22.81 4.83
N MET A 41 17.65 -23.93 4.99
CA MET A 41 16.21 -23.95 5.24
C MET A 41 15.82 -23.74 6.70
N ASP A 42 16.74 -23.30 7.57
CA ASP A 42 16.40 -23.06 8.98
C ASP A 42 15.25 -22.05 9.09
N GLY A 43 14.23 -22.44 9.88
CA GLY A 43 12.99 -21.68 9.98
C GLY A 43 11.99 -21.86 8.82
N TRP A 44 12.31 -22.65 7.80
CA TRP A 44 11.46 -22.93 6.66
C TRP A 44 11.27 -24.45 6.43
N ASP A 45 10.02 -24.88 6.25
CA ASP A 45 9.65 -26.29 6.08
C ASP A 45 8.93 -26.51 4.75
N GLY A 46 9.61 -27.07 3.79
CA GLY A 46 9.09 -27.44 2.48
C GLY A 46 9.50 -28.87 2.13
N ASN A 47 8.77 -29.50 1.20
CA ASN A 47 9.14 -30.82 0.73
C ASN A 47 10.56 -30.79 0.09
N PRO A 48 11.55 -31.50 0.67
CA PRO A 48 12.93 -31.45 0.20
C PRO A 48 13.12 -31.99 -1.24
N ASP A 49 12.12 -32.67 -1.78
CA ASP A 49 12.10 -33.07 -3.18
C ASP A 49 11.98 -31.89 -4.14
N PHE A 50 11.44 -30.77 -3.69
CA PHE A 50 11.14 -29.60 -4.52
C PHE A 50 11.75 -28.30 -3.99
N TRP A 51 12.00 -28.21 -2.67
CA TRP A 51 12.50 -27.00 -2.02
C TRP A 51 13.92 -27.17 -1.53
N SER A 52 14.76 -26.19 -1.79
CA SER A 52 16.18 -26.17 -1.37
C SER A 52 16.65 -24.73 -1.23
N VAL A 53 17.83 -24.54 -0.64
CA VAL A 53 18.56 -23.27 -0.72
C VAL A 53 19.72 -23.45 -1.68
N LYS A 54 19.85 -22.52 -2.63
CA LYS A 54 20.92 -22.50 -3.61
C LYS A 54 21.34 -21.05 -3.87
N ASP A 55 22.64 -20.79 -3.86
CA ASP A 55 23.21 -19.46 -4.17
C ASP A 55 22.57 -18.32 -3.34
N GLY A 56 22.26 -18.58 -2.06
CA GLY A 56 21.69 -17.59 -1.15
C GLY A 56 20.18 -17.33 -1.32
N VAL A 57 19.46 -18.18 -2.07
CA VAL A 57 18.01 -18.04 -2.31
C VAL A 57 17.26 -19.30 -1.94
N ILE A 58 16.02 -19.18 -1.45
CA ILE A 58 15.07 -20.29 -1.37
C ILE A 58 14.62 -20.58 -2.79
N ARG A 59 14.85 -21.81 -3.26
CA ARG A 59 14.52 -22.27 -4.60
C ARG A 59 13.50 -23.40 -4.56
N GLY A 60 12.39 -23.19 -5.26
CA GLY A 60 11.40 -24.19 -5.58
C GLY A 60 11.52 -24.62 -7.05
N GLU A 61 11.58 -25.91 -7.31
CA GLU A 61 11.81 -26.44 -8.65
C GLU A 61 11.01 -27.71 -8.93
N THR A 62 10.43 -27.79 -10.11
CA THR A 62 9.88 -29.02 -10.68
C THR A 62 10.48 -29.27 -12.05
N THR A 63 10.62 -30.56 -12.43
CA THR A 63 11.08 -31.00 -13.77
C THR A 63 10.04 -31.90 -14.43
N ALA A 64 10.24 -32.22 -15.67
CA ALA A 64 9.37 -33.18 -16.37
C ALA A 64 9.40 -34.56 -15.71
N GLU A 65 10.56 -34.96 -15.17
CA GLU A 65 10.77 -36.24 -14.49
C GLU A 65 10.29 -36.23 -13.04
N LYS A 66 10.22 -35.03 -12.44
CA LYS A 66 9.81 -34.83 -11.02
C LYS A 66 8.73 -33.74 -10.90
N PRO A 67 7.50 -34.02 -11.39
CA PRO A 67 6.37 -33.09 -11.23
C PRO A 67 5.77 -33.21 -9.85
N THR A 68 5.08 -32.14 -9.40
CA THR A 68 4.21 -32.22 -8.21
C THR A 68 2.87 -32.85 -8.57
N LYS A 69 2.25 -33.56 -7.61
CA LYS A 69 0.88 -34.10 -7.76
C LYS A 69 -0.20 -33.03 -7.51
N GLY A 70 0.15 -31.91 -6.90
CA GLY A 70 -0.71 -30.80 -6.53
C GLY A 70 0.15 -29.64 -6.05
N ASN A 71 -0.47 -28.52 -5.68
CA ASN A 71 0.27 -27.39 -5.12
C ASN A 71 1.01 -27.82 -3.85
N THR A 72 2.28 -27.43 -3.72
CA THR A 72 3.11 -27.71 -2.54
C THR A 72 3.76 -26.41 -2.06
N PHE A 73 3.96 -26.31 -0.75
CA PHE A 73 4.37 -25.06 -0.12
C PHE A 73 5.61 -25.24 0.74
N CYS A 74 6.40 -24.17 0.81
CA CYS A 74 7.47 -23.98 1.79
C CYS A 74 6.94 -23.06 2.88
N VAL A 75 6.71 -23.60 4.07
CA VAL A 75 6.07 -22.90 5.20
C VAL A 75 7.11 -22.28 6.09
N TRP A 76 6.97 -20.99 6.39
CA TRP A 76 7.75 -20.35 7.42
C TRP A 76 7.26 -20.78 8.82
N ARG A 77 8.16 -21.29 9.66
CA ARG A 77 7.87 -21.84 10.99
C ARG A 77 8.11 -20.86 12.13
N GLY A 78 8.43 -19.59 11.81
CA GLY A 78 8.69 -18.58 12.84
C GLY A 78 7.43 -18.02 13.55
N GLY A 79 6.23 -18.49 13.20
CA GLY A 79 4.98 -18.12 13.87
C GLY A 79 3.86 -17.73 12.93
N THR A 80 2.85 -17.01 13.47
CA THR A 80 1.71 -16.49 12.72
C THR A 80 1.88 -14.99 12.47
N LEU A 81 1.34 -14.51 11.36
CA LEU A 81 1.30 -13.11 10.96
C LEU A 81 -0.11 -12.58 11.11
N LYS A 82 -0.26 -11.50 11.88
CA LYS A 82 -1.53 -10.79 12.05
C LYS A 82 -1.52 -9.47 11.29
N ASP A 83 -0.83 -8.48 11.83
CA ASP A 83 -0.66 -7.17 11.23
C ASP A 83 0.83 -6.97 10.91
N PHE A 84 1.14 -6.71 9.64
CA PHE A 84 2.54 -6.76 9.20
C PHE A 84 2.79 -5.99 7.91
N ILE A 85 4.07 -5.73 7.66
CA ILE A 85 4.62 -5.40 6.34
C ILE A 85 5.62 -6.50 5.99
N LEU A 86 5.38 -7.19 4.88
CA LEU A 86 6.31 -8.16 4.30
C LEU A 86 6.94 -7.56 3.05
N ARG A 87 8.26 -7.58 2.97
CA ARG A 87 9.04 -7.31 1.74
C ARG A 87 9.75 -8.58 1.34
N ILE A 88 9.60 -8.97 0.09
CA ILE A 88 10.17 -10.21 -0.43
C ILE A 88 10.53 -10.06 -1.90
N LYS A 89 11.74 -10.42 -2.28
CA LYS A 89 12.13 -10.49 -3.69
C LYS A 89 11.88 -11.89 -4.23
N PHE A 90 11.31 -11.95 -5.42
CA PHE A 90 11.07 -13.21 -6.13
C PHE A 90 11.49 -13.11 -7.59
N ARG A 91 11.76 -14.27 -8.15
CA ARG A 91 11.99 -14.47 -9.59
C ARG A 91 11.30 -15.77 -10.01
N LEU A 92 10.53 -15.73 -11.09
CA LEU A 92 9.80 -16.89 -11.61
C LEU A 92 10.25 -17.24 -13.03
N GLN A 93 10.60 -18.49 -13.24
CA GLN A 93 10.89 -19.06 -14.55
C GLN A 93 9.83 -20.12 -14.86
N ASN A 94 8.94 -19.80 -15.78
CA ASN A 94 7.75 -20.59 -16.14
C ASN A 94 6.76 -20.81 -14.98
N GLY A 95 5.58 -21.31 -15.30
CA GLY A 95 4.59 -21.74 -14.33
C GLY A 95 3.96 -20.60 -13.54
N ASN A 96 3.54 -20.96 -12.33
CA ASN A 96 2.81 -20.12 -11.38
C ASN A 96 3.30 -20.38 -9.97
N SER A 97 3.26 -19.36 -9.13
CA SER A 97 3.63 -19.39 -7.72
C SER A 97 2.78 -18.40 -6.93
N GLY A 98 3.02 -18.29 -5.64
CA GLY A 98 2.34 -17.34 -4.79
C GLY A 98 3.00 -17.21 -3.42
N ILE A 99 2.72 -16.10 -2.78
CA ILE A 99 3.11 -15.83 -1.40
C ILE A 99 1.85 -15.90 -0.56
N GLN A 100 1.72 -16.97 0.21
CA GLN A 100 0.60 -17.20 1.13
C GLN A 100 0.85 -16.43 2.43
N TYR A 101 -0.18 -15.75 2.94
CA TYR A 101 -0.12 -15.06 4.23
C TYR A 101 -1.47 -15.11 4.92
N ARG A 102 -1.51 -14.98 6.25
CA ARG A 102 -2.72 -15.20 7.05
C ARG A 102 -3.45 -16.48 6.63
N SER A 103 -2.68 -17.51 6.29
CA SER A 103 -3.15 -18.77 5.73
C SER A 103 -3.13 -19.87 6.77
N LYS A 104 -3.73 -21.03 6.45
CA LYS A 104 -3.76 -22.23 7.30
C LYS A 104 -3.10 -23.39 6.58
N GLU A 105 -2.30 -24.16 7.31
CA GLU A 105 -1.82 -25.45 6.84
C GLU A 105 -2.97 -26.46 6.93
N MET A 106 -3.29 -27.12 5.83
CA MET A 106 -4.41 -28.08 5.73
C MET A 106 -3.96 -29.48 6.01
N ASP A 107 -2.82 -29.85 5.46
CA ASP A 107 -2.02 -31.00 5.76
C ASP A 107 -0.56 -30.69 5.37
N LYS A 108 0.36 -31.65 5.56
CA LYS A 108 1.79 -31.39 5.37
C LYS A 108 2.09 -30.79 4.00
N TRP A 109 2.62 -29.55 4.00
CA TRP A 109 2.98 -28.73 2.83
C TRP A 109 1.81 -28.38 1.90
N ARG A 110 0.57 -28.44 2.39
CA ARG A 110 -0.60 -27.91 1.72
C ARG A 110 -1.18 -26.75 2.53
N VAL A 111 -1.34 -25.60 1.89
CA VAL A 111 -1.75 -24.36 2.53
C VAL A 111 -2.95 -23.76 1.81
N GLY A 112 -3.88 -23.18 2.55
CA GLY A 112 -5.01 -22.44 2.01
C GLY A 112 -5.19 -21.11 2.74
N GLY A 113 -5.59 -20.08 2.01
CA GLY A 113 -5.76 -18.72 2.51
C GLY A 113 -5.42 -17.66 1.48
N TYR A 114 -5.10 -16.44 1.93
CA TYR A 114 -4.73 -15.35 1.03
C TYR A 114 -3.40 -15.63 0.34
N GLN A 115 -3.38 -15.40 -0.98
CA GLN A 115 -2.22 -15.56 -1.84
C GLN A 115 -1.97 -14.30 -2.66
N ALA A 116 -0.83 -13.66 -2.41
CA ALA A 116 -0.29 -12.69 -3.33
C ALA A 116 0.26 -13.44 -4.54
N GLU A 117 -0.36 -13.23 -5.69
CA GLU A 117 -0.11 -14.05 -6.87
C GLU A 117 1.20 -13.72 -7.54
N VAL A 118 1.94 -14.77 -7.89
CA VAL A 118 3.16 -14.72 -8.67
C VAL A 118 2.95 -15.54 -9.95
N GLU A 119 2.70 -14.87 -11.07
CA GLU A 119 2.48 -15.51 -12.36
C GLU A 119 3.44 -14.98 -13.41
N ASN A 120 3.77 -15.80 -14.40
CA ASN A 120 4.73 -15.45 -15.45
C ASN A 120 4.06 -14.69 -16.61
N ALA A 121 3.16 -13.77 -16.30
CA ALA A 121 2.48 -12.94 -17.30
C ALA A 121 2.20 -11.51 -16.77
N PRO A 122 2.65 -10.47 -17.49
CA PRO A 122 2.25 -9.10 -17.16
C PRO A 122 0.72 -8.94 -17.12
N GLY A 123 0.23 -8.18 -16.14
CA GLY A 123 -1.21 -7.99 -15.91
C GLY A 123 -1.88 -9.11 -15.11
N LYS A 124 -1.12 -10.17 -14.76
CA LYS A 124 -1.59 -11.26 -13.91
C LYS A 124 -0.79 -11.40 -12.61
N VAL A 125 0.39 -10.80 -12.49
CA VAL A 125 1.12 -10.71 -11.22
C VAL A 125 0.54 -9.59 -10.38
N GLY A 126 0.36 -9.82 -9.09
CA GLY A 126 -0.07 -8.75 -8.17
C GLY A 126 -1.55 -8.78 -7.78
N PHE A 127 -2.36 -9.69 -8.32
CA PHE A 127 -3.72 -9.89 -7.84
C PHE A 127 -3.78 -10.67 -6.52
N LEU A 128 -4.94 -10.70 -5.90
CA LEU A 128 -5.18 -11.48 -4.69
C LEU A 128 -6.07 -12.67 -4.98
N TYR A 129 -5.57 -13.86 -4.66
CA TYR A 129 -6.29 -15.12 -4.69
C TYR A 129 -6.54 -15.64 -3.28
N HIS A 130 -7.54 -16.48 -3.08
CA HIS A 130 -7.77 -17.22 -1.84
C HIS A 130 -7.72 -18.71 -2.13
N GLU A 131 -6.54 -19.30 -1.93
CA GLU A 131 -6.25 -20.71 -2.20
C GLU A 131 -7.11 -21.63 -1.33
N GLY A 132 -7.74 -22.60 -1.96
CA GLY A 132 -8.63 -23.56 -1.28
C GLY A 132 -9.88 -22.95 -0.64
N GLY A 133 -10.23 -21.69 -0.96
CA GLY A 133 -11.38 -21.00 -0.39
C GLY A 133 -12.20 -20.23 -1.43
N ARG A 134 -12.21 -18.89 -1.31
CA ARG A 134 -13.08 -18.00 -2.11
C ARG A 134 -12.59 -17.76 -3.55
N GLY A 135 -11.43 -18.29 -3.94
CA GLY A 135 -10.86 -18.12 -5.27
C GLY A 135 -10.38 -16.70 -5.53
N TRP A 136 -10.71 -16.17 -6.69
CA TRP A 136 -10.28 -14.83 -7.11
C TRP A 136 -10.95 -13.73 -6.28
N LEU A 137 -10.18 -12.91 -5.57
CA LEU A 137 -10.70 -11.85 -4.71
C LEU A 137 -10.57 -10.46 -5.33
N VAL A 138 -9.38 -10.06 -5.77
CA VAL A 138 -9.13 -8.71 -6.28
C VAL A 138 -8.26 -8.78 -7.52
N ASN A 139 -8.66 -8.10 -8.60
CA ASN A 139 -7.83 -7.99 -9.80
C ASN A 139 -6.72 -6.95 -9.65
N VAL A 140 -5.70 -7.06 -10.50
CA VAL A 140 -4.66 -6.03 -10.61
C VAL A 140 -5.28 -4.69 -10.98
N GLY A 141 -4.93 -3.67 -10.23
CA GLY A 141 -5.39 -2.30 -10.40
C GLY A 141 -6.65 -1.93 -9.61
N ASP A 142 -7.34 -2.92 -8.99
CA ASP A 142 -8.61 -2.68 -8.31
C ASP A 142 -8.45 -2.33 -6.83
N PHE A 143 -9.39 -1.51 -6.33
CA PHE A 143 -9.72 -1.42 -4.92
C PHE A 143 -11.06 -2.10 -4.67
N MET A 144 -11.05 -3.16 -3.89
CA MET A 144 -12.18 -4.03 -3.59
C MET A 144 -12.64 -3.85 -2.15
N VAL A 145 -13.96 -3.86 -1.94
CA VAL A 145 -14.57 -4.11 -0.63
C VAL A 145 -15.37 -5.40 -0.73
N ILE A 146 -15.16 -6.28 0.22
CA ILE A 146 -15.99 -7.47 0.44
C ILE A 146 -16.81 -7.19 1.70
N ASP A 147 -18.12 -7.29 1.61
CA ASP A 147 -19.02 -7.04 2.73
C ASP A 147 -19.10 -8.22 3.71
N GLU A 148 -19.90 -8.08 4.78
CA GLU A 148 -20.06 -9.12 5.80
C GLU A 148 -20.76 -10.40 5.28
N LYS A 149 -21.37 -10.34 4.09
CA LYS A 149 -22.02 -11.48 3.42
C LYS A 149 -21.13 -12.12 2.35
N GLY A 150 -19.92 -11.59 2.13
CA GLY A 150 -18.99 -12.05 1.11
C GLY A 150 -19.25 -11.47 -0.28
N GLU A 151 -20.12 -10.45 -0.41
CA GLU A 151 -20.36 -9.79 -1.70
C GLU A 151 -19.20 -8.85 -2.05
N LYS A 152 -18.73 -8.96 -3.28
CA LYS A 152 -17.56 -8.23 -3.79
C LYS A 152 -17.98 -6.99 -4.56
N LYS A 153 -17.47 -5.81 -4.18
CA LYS A 153 -17.69 -4.55 -4.90
C LYS A 153 -16.36 -3.86 -5.18
N VAL A 154 -16.05 -3.62 -6.45
CA VAL A 154 -14.95 -2.70 -6.83
C VAL A 154 -15.41 -1.29 -6.49
N VAL A 155 -14.69 -0.61 -5.62
CA VAL A 155 -15.04 0.72 -5.10
C VAL A 155 -14.10 1.82 -5.62
N GLY A 156 -13.08 1.44 -6.37
CA GLY A 156 -12.11 2.36 -6.97
C GLY A 156 -11.01 1.61 -7.70
N LYS A 157 -10.04 2.37 -8.18
CA LYS A 157 -8.81 1.86 -8.78
C LYS A 157 -7.63 2.32 -7.95
N VAL A 158 -6.66 1.42 -7.69
CA VAL A 158 -5.35 1.83 -7.16
C VAL A 158 -4.44 2.29 -8.30
N TRP A 159 -4.57 1.66 -9.47
CA TRP A 159 -3.91 2.03 -10.72
C TRP A 159 -4.70 1.51 -11.93
N ASP A 160 -4.42 2.03 -13.11
CA ASP A 160 -4.89 1.41 -14.34
C ASP A 160 -4.01 0.20 -14.69
N LYS A 161 -4.61 -0.97 -14.89
CA LYS A 161 -3.88 -2.21 -15.15
C LYS A 161 -3.06 -2.16 -16.45
N ASP A 162 -3.63 -1.59 -17.50
CA ASP A 162 -2.95 -1.54 -18.79
C ASP A 162 -1.81 -0.53 -18.77
N ASP A 163 -1.93 0.55 -17.99
CA ASP A 163 -0.86 1.49 -17.74
C ASP A 163 0.27 0.84 -16.91
N LEU A 164 -0.04 0.04 -15.88
CA LEU A 164 0.96 -0.75 -15.15
C LEU A 164 1.76 -1.65 -16.09
N VAL A 165 1.08 -2.36 -16.98
CA VAL A 165 1.74 -3.24 -17.97
C VAL A 165 2.65 -2.45 -18.90
N LYS A 166 2.19 -1.32 -19.41
CA LYS A 166 3.00 -0.42 -20.28
C LYS A 166 4.24 0.13 -19.56
N ARG A 167 4.15 0.37 -18.25
CA ARG A 167 5.28 0.83 -17.41
C ARG A 167 6.26 -0.26 -17.03
N GLY A 168 5.94 -1.51 -17.29
CA GLY A 168 6.80 -2.63 -16.92
C GLY A 168 6.85 -2.85 -15.40
N TYR A 169 5.70 -2.72 -14.71
CA TYR A 169 5.61 -2.93 -13.25
C TYR A 169 6.08 -4.32 -12.81
N TYR A 170 6.15 -5.28 -13.72
CA TYR A 170 6.64 -6.63 -13.52
C TYR A 170 7.78 -6.95 -14.50
N ASN A 171 8.90 -7.41 -13.97
CA ASN A 171 10.03 -7.92 -14.75
C ASN A 171 9.99 -9.44 -14.81
N ASN A 172 9.60 -10.00 -15.94
CA ASN A 172 9.48 -11.46 -16.13
C ASN A 172 10.82 -12.19 -16.36
N LYS A 173 11.95 -11.48 -16.36
CA LYS A 173 13.29 -12.03 -16.62
C LYS A 173 14.22 -11.98 -15.43
N ASP A 174 13.86 -11.18 -14.40
CA ASP A 174 14.72 -10.91 -13.26
C ASP A 174 13.91 -10.73 -11.99
N TRP A 175 14.58 -10.31 -10.92
CA TRP A 175 14.01 -10.09 -9.60
C TRP A 175 12.93 -9.02 -9.59
N ASN A 176 11.89 -9.31 -8.83
CA ASN A 176 10.80 -8.38 -8.50
C ASN A 176 10.67 -8.29 -6.99
N GLU A 177 10.31 -7.13 -6.47
CA GLU A 177 9.99 -6.95 -5.07
C GLU A 177 8.49 -6.89 -4.87
N TYR A 178 7.99 -7.75 -4.01
CA TYR A 178 6.64 -7.69 -3.47
C TYR A 178 6.65 -7.00 -2.10
N ILE A 179 5.73 -6.06 -1.89
CA ILE A 179 5.40 -5.52 -0.58
C ILE A 179 3.94 -5.87 -0.28
N ILE A 180 3.71 -6.58 0.82
CA ILE A 180 2.38 -6.93 1.31
C ILE A 180 2.18 -6.22 2.64
N ILE A 181 1.13 -5.40 2.74
CA ILE A 181 0.76 -4.67 3.95
C ILE A 181 -0.60 -5.18 4.40
N ALA A 182 -0.68 -5.66 5.64
CA ALA A 182 -1.93 -6.09 6.26
C ALA A 182 -2.12 -5.37 7.60
N ARG A 183 -3.23 -4.63 7.73
CA ARG A 183 -3.59 -3.86 8.93
C ARG A 183 -5.07 -4.10 9.23
N GLY A 184 -5.38 -4.86 10.27
CA GLY A 184 -6.76 -5.30 10.49
C GLY A 184 -7.31 -6.01 9.26
N ASN A 185 -8.45 -5.57 8.75
CA ASN A 185 -9.08 -6.09 7.55
C ASN A 185 -8.69 -5.34 6.25
N PHE A 186 -7.71 -4.43 6.30
CA PHE A 186 -7.21 -3.70 5.15
C PHE A 186 -5.89 -4.30 4.66
N ILE A 187 -5.87 -4.71 3.40
CA ILE A 187 -4.74 -5.39 2.76
C ILE A 187 -4.36 -4.63 1.48
N GLN A 188 -3.07 -4.43 1.28
CA GLN A 188 -2.52 -3.76 0.10
C GLN A 188 -1.35 -4.56 -0.46
N HIS A 189 -1.27 -4.68 -1.78
CA HIS A 189 -0.13 -5.26 -2.49
C HIS A 189 0.54 -4.20 -3.35
N TYR A 190 1.87 -4.26 -3.35
CA TYR A 190 2.73 -3.47 -4.24
C TYR A 190 3.72 -4.38 -4.93
N LEU A 191 3.98 -4.11 -6.19
CA LEU A 191 5.00 -4.81 -6.98
C LEU A 191 5.93 -3.78 -7.61
N ASN A 192 7.24 -3.89 -7.33
CA ASN A 192 8.25 -2.95 -7.81
C ASN A 192 7.87 -1.48 -7.59
N GLY A 193 7.30 -1.19 -6.40
CA GLY A 193 6.87 0.15 -5.99
C GLY A 193 5.51 0.61 -6.53
N TYR A 194 4.84 -0.17 -7.39
CA TYR A 194 3.50 0.15 -7.89
C TYR A 194 2.42 -0.55 -7.06
N PRO A 195 1.34 0.14 -6.63
CA PRO A 195 0.20 -0.51 -6.01
C PRO A 195 -0.52 -1.39 -7.04
N THR A 196 -0.69 -2.66 -6.71
CA THR A 196 -1.35 -3.62 -7.60
C THR A 196 -2.76 -3.94 -7.15
N MET A 197 -3.08 -3.83 -5.86
CA MET A 197 -4.44 -3.96 -5.37
C MET A 197 -4.59 -3.38 -3.95
N SER A 198 -5.84 -3.07 -3.58
CA SER A 198 -6.26 -2.84 -2.19
C SER A 198 -7.54 -3.60 -1.90
N LEU A 199 -7.67 -4.11 -0.67
CA LEU A 199 -8.83 -4.86 -0.20
C LEU A 199 -9.24 -4.42 1.21
N ILE A 200 -10.52 -4.13 1.41
CA ILE A 200 -11.16 -4.15 2.72
C ILE A 200 -12.01 -5.42 2.77
N ASP A 201 -11.63 -6.39 3.59
CA ASP A 201 -12.32 -7.66 3.70
C ASP A 201 -13.13 -7.73 5.00
N ASN A 202 -14.44 -7.59 4.89
CA ASN A 202 -15.38 -7.71 6.01
C ASN A 202 -16.10 -9.06 6.03
N ASP A 203 -15.74 -9.99 5.15
CA ASP A 203 -16.45 -11.25 5.00
C ASP A 203 -16.45 -12.05 6.31
N ARG A 204 -17.65 -12.35 6.82
CA ARG A 204 -17.91 -13.13 8.03
C ARG A 204 -18.55 -14.48 7.72
N VAL A 205 -18.65 -14.82 6.43
CA VAL A 205 -19.23 -16.10 6.04
C VAL A 205 -18.31 -17.22 6.48
N THR A 206 -18.80 -18.05 7.39
CA THR A 206 -18.12 -19.26 7.87
C THR A 206 -18.78 -20.47 7.22
N ASP A 207 -18.01 -21.53 7.00
CA ASP A 207 -18.55 -22.83 6.65
C ASP A 207 -18.54 -23.72 7.90
N PRO A 208 -19.70 -23.92 8.58
CA PRO A 208 -19.74 -24.73 9.79
C PRO A 208 -19.33 -26.19 9.56
N LYS A 209 -19.26 -26.63 8.31
CA LYS A 209 -18.82 -27.97 7.91
C LYS A 209 -17.32 -28.05 7.60
N ASP A 210 -16.64 -26.91 7.49
CA ASP A 210 -15.20 -26.82 7.29
C ASP A 210 -14.52 -26.40 8.60
N PRO A 211 -13.99 -27.34 9.40
CA PRO A 211 -13.35 -27.03 10.68
C PRO A 211 -12.09 -26.15 10.52
N ALA A 212 -11.56 -26.04 9.30
CA ALA A 212 -10.47 -25.12 9.00
C ALA A 212 -10.96 -23.68 8.77
N ASP A 213 -12.27 -23.46 8.60
CA ASP A 213 -12.93 -22.18 8.31
C ASP A 213 -12.12 -21.32 7.35
N ARG A 214 -11.96 -21.84 6.13
CA ARG A 214 -11.16 -21.21 5.05
C ARG A 214 -11.96 -20.19 4.25
N LYS A 215 -13.25 -20.06 4.55
CA LYS A 215 -14.14 -19.04 3.98
C LYS A 215 -14.19 -17.86 4.94
N GLY A 216 -14.26 -16.66 4.40
CA GLY A 216 -14.25 -15.45 5.19
C GLY A 216 -12.88 -14.77 5.30
N ALA A 217 -12.87 -13.62 5.96
CA ALA A 217 -11.67 -12.81 6.14
C ALA A 217 -10.74 -13.41 7.19
N ALA A 218 -9.51 -13.72 6.81
CA ALA A 218 -8.49 -14.17 7.75
C ALA A 218 -7.73 -12.99 8.36
N MET A 219 -7.72 -12.93 9.70
CA MET A 219 -7.04 -11.85 10.42
C MET A 219 -5.63 -12.22 10.86
N GLU A 220 -5.29 -13.52 10.87
CA GLU A 220 -3.95 -14.04 11.20
C GLU A 220 -3.74 -15.41 10.55
N GLY A 221 -2.51 -15.85 10.47
CA GLY A 221 -2.16 -17.18 9.95
C GLY A 221 -0.69 -17.26 9.53
N ILE A 222 -0.34 -18.36 8.91
CA ILE A 222 1.03 -18.67 8.50
C ILE A 222 1.43 -17.94 7.21
N LEU A 223 2.76 -17.85 6.99
CA LEU A 223 3.40 -17.45 5.73
C LEU A 223 3.92 -18.70 5.02
N ALA A 224 3.71 -18.78 3.71
CA ALA A 224 4.26 -19.87 2.90
C ALA A 224 4.50 -19.43 1.44
N LEU A 225 5.41 -20.13 0.76
CA LEU A 225 5.77 -19.91 -0.63
C LEU A 225 5.28 -21.10 -1.44
N GLN A 226 4.69 -20.86 -2.62
CA GLN A 226 4.04 -21.89 -3.42
C GLN A 226 4.91 -22.37 -4.59
N ILE A 227 4.87 -23.68 -4.85
CA ILE A 227 5.06 -24.27 -6.17
C ILE A 227 3.68 -24.75 -6.65
N HIS A 228 3.22 -24.21 -7.76
CA HIS A 228 1.98 -24.64 -8.39
C HIS A 228 2.18 -25.91 -9.22
N ALA A 229 1.24 -26.84 -9.14
CA ALA A 229 1.25 -28.02 -9.98
C ALA A 229 1.06 -27.64 -11.46
N GLY A 230 1.88 -28.20 -12.33
CA GLY A 230 1.81 -27.89 -13.76
C GLY A 230 3.10 -28.22 -14.52
N PRO A 231 3.40 -27.46 -15.56
CA PRO A 231 4.64 -27.61 -16.32
C PRO A 231 5.88 -27.41 -15.43
N PRO A 232 7.05 -27.88 -15.84
CA PRO A 232 8.32 -27.62 -15.18
C PRO A 232 8.52 -26.13 -14.94
N MET A 233 8.89 -25.78 -13.70
CA MET A 233 9.05 -24.40 -13.26
C MET A 233 10.18 -24.25 -12.26
N VAL A 234 10.67 -23.03 -12.15
CA VAL A 234 11.58 -22.61 -11.08
C VAL A 234 11.07 -21.30 -10.51
N VAL A 235 10.92 -21.24 -9.19
CA VAL A 235 10.68 -20.01 -8.45
C VAL A 235 11.76 -19.83 -7.40
N GLU A 236 12.22 -18.60 -7.24
CA GLU A 236 13.27 -18.25 -6.28
C GLU A 236 12.84 -17.05 -5.45
N PHE A 237 13.21 -17.10 -4.15
CA PHE A 237 12.89 -16.06 -3.18
C PHE A 237 14.13 -15.67 -2.38
N LYS A 238 14.28 -14.37 -2.11
CA LYS A 238 15.35 -13.81 -1.25
C LYS A 238 14.92 -12.51 -0.59
N ASP A 239 15.80 -11.94 0.22
CA ASP A 239 15.59 -10.66 0.89
C ASP A 239 14.21 -10.62 1.57
N ILE A 240 13.88 -11.68 2.32
CA ILE A 240 12.58 -11.83 2.96
C ILE A 240 12.63 -11.12 4.31
N CYS A 241 12.04 -9.93 4.35
CA CYS A 241 12.06 -9.04 5.51
C CYS A 241 10.63 -8.79 6.01
N LEU A 242 10.43 -9.01 7.30
CA LEU A 242 9.16 -8.88 7.98
C LEU A 242 9.21 -7.78 9.03
N LYS A 243 8.20 -6.92 9.06
CA LYS A 243 7.92 -5.99 10.15
C LYS A 243 6.55 -6.29 10.73
N THR A 244 6.49 -6.74 11.96
CA THR A 244 5.24 -6.83 12.72
C THR A 244 4.78 -5.42 13.10
N LEU A 245 3.50 -5.15 12.93
CA LEU A 245 2.92 -3.86 13.26
C LEU A 245 2.24 -3.92 14.62
N GLU A 246 2.44 -2.87 15.40
CA GLU A 246 1.84 -2.73 16.72
C GLU A 246 0.37 -2.31 16.59
N GLY A 247 -0.54 -3.17 17.09
CA GLY A 247 -1.98 -2.97 17.11
C GLY A 247 -2.53 -2.80 18.53
N PRO A 248 -3.83 -3.05 18.75
CA PRO A 248 -4.75 -3.65 17.79
C PRO A 248 -5.23 -2.68 16.71
N PHE A 249 -5.36 -3.15 15.47
CA PHE A 249 -6.02 -2.44 14.39
C PHE A 249 -7.50 -2.81 14.34
N GLY A 250 -8.35 -1.80 14.19
CA GLY A 250 -9.79 -1.97 14.02
C GLY A 250 -10.19 -2.20 12.57
N LYS A 251 -11.50 -2.14 12.31
CA LYS A 251 -12.04 -2.22 10.97
C LYS A 251 -11.72 -0.95 10.18
N ALA A 252 -11.21 -1.14 8.98
CA ALA A 252 -10.96 -0.04 8.05
C ALA A 252 -12.26 0.65 7.63
N VAL A 253 -12.22 1.96 7.54
CA VAL A 253 -13.32 2.83 7.12
C VAL A 253 -12.89 3.63 5.91
N ARG A 254 -13.72 3.64 4.87
CA ARG A 254 -13.53 4.55 3.75
C ARG A 254 -14.05 5.93 4.18
N LEU A 255 -13.15 6.91 4.32
CA LEU A 255 -13.53 8.29 4.62
C LEU A 255 -14.11 9.02 3.41
N PHE A 256 -13.87 8.50 2.20
CA PHE A 256 -14.44 9.01 0.96
C PHE A 256 -15.16 7.87 0.23
N ASN A 257 -16.45 8.08 -0.05
CA ASN A 257 -17.31 7.07 -0.68
C ASN A 257 -17.10 6.93 -2.20
N GLY A 258 -16.42 7.90 -2.84
CA GLY A 258 -16.21 7.94 -4.29
C GLY A 258 -17.35 8.62 -5.07
N GLU A 259 -18.40 9.08 -4.41
CA GLU A 259 -19.62 9.61 -5.05
C GLU A 259 -19.86 11.09 -4.72
N ASN A 260 -19.65 11.48 -3.45
CA ASN A 260 -19.90 12.83 -2.97
C ASN A 260 -19.02 13.17 -1.76
N LEU A 261 -19.19 14.36 -1.19
CA LEU A 261 -18.43 14.84 -0.03
C LEU A 261 -19.14 14.55 1.31
N ASP A 262 -20.00 13.54 1.40
CA ASP A 262 -20.60 13.13 2.67
C ASP A 262 -19.50 12.77 3.69
N GLY A 263 -19.64 13.28 4.91
CA GLY A 263 -18.59 13.15 5.94
C GLY A 263 -17.45 14.16 5.83
N TRP A 264 -17.48 15.05 4.83
CA TRP A 264 -16.51 16.12 4.63
C TRP A 264 -17.14 17.50 4.70
N VAL A 265 -16.46 18.45 5.33
CA VAL A 265 -16.96 19.81 5.57
C VAL A 265 -15.90 20.83 5.13
N PRO A 266 -16.22 21.75 4.20
CA PRO A 266 -15.34 22.87 3.89
C PRO A 266 -15.16 23.78 5.14
N ALA A 267 -13.96 24.25 5.39
CA ALA A 267 -13.66 25.09 6.55
C ALA A 267 -14.41 26.43 6.57
N SER A 268 -14.95 26.85 5.43
CA SER A 268 -15.82 28.02 5.31
C SER A 268 -16.70 27.92 4.07
N ASP A 269 -17.75 28.71 4.02
CA ASP A 269 -18.65 28.81 2.84
C ASP A 269 -17.92 29.22 1.56
N ALA A 270 -16.86 30.02 1.67
CA ALA A 270 -16.05 30.45 0.53
C ALA A 270 -15.33 29.29 -0.16
N LEU A 271 -15.17 28.14 0.50
CA LEU A 271 -14.45 26.96 0.01
C LEU A 271 -15.37 25.93 -0.68
N LYS A 272 -16.68 26.17 -0.72
CA LYS A 272 -17.65 25.21 -1.31
C LYS A 272 -17.34 24.88 -2.77
N GLU A 273 -16.86 25.85 -3.53
CA GLU A 273 -16.50 25.68 -4.94
C GLU A 273 -15.01 25.27 -5.15
N THR A 274 -14.21 25.24 -4.05
CA THR A 274 -12.81 24.83 -4.13
C THR A 274 -12.69 23.33 -4.29
N PHE A 275 -13.57 22.57 -3.62
CA PHE A 275 -13.57 21.13 -3.64
C PHE A 275 -14.79 20.57 -4.35
N GLY A 276 -14.58 19.53 -5.15
CA GLY A 276 -15.65 18.84 -5.86
C GLY A 276 -15.38 17.35 -5.94
N VAL A 277 -16.30 16.59 -6.52
CA VAL A 277 -16.11 15.16 -6.80
C VAL A 277 -16.33 14.92 -8.30
N LYS A 278 -15.38 14.25 -8.90
CA LYS A 278 -15.45 13.83 -10.30
C LYS A 278 -14.81 12.47 -10.49
N ASP A 279 -15.50 11.54 -11.14
CA ASP A 279 -14.99 10.22 -11.51
C ASP A 279 -14.37 9.43 -10.31
N GLY A 280 -15.03 9.49 -9.14
CA GLY A 280 -14.55 8.82 -7.93
C GLY A 280 -13.36 9.48 -7.23
N VAL A 281 -13.11 10.76 -7.52
CA VAL A 281 -11.97 11.53 -7.05
C VAL A 281 -12.43 12.84 -6.43
N ILE A 282 -11.89 13.21 -5.26
CA ILE A 282 -12.01 14.57 -4.73
C ILE A 282 -11.06 15.46 -5.55
N THR A 283 -11.60 16.48 -6.18
CA THR A 283 -10.85 17.49 -6.93
C THR A 283 -10.68 18.75 -6.10
N ASP A 284 -9.52 19.38 -6.20
CA ASP A 284 -9.16 20.62 -5.53
C ASP A 284 -8.66 21.63 -6.55
N THR A 285 -9.28 22.79 -6.63
CA THR A 285 -8.88 23.90 -7.53
C THR A 285 -7.69 24.69 -7.01
N GLY A 286 -7.33 24.53 -5.73
CA GLY A 286 -6.28 25.29 -5.04
C GLY A 286 -6.70 26.68 -4.61
N LYS A 287 -7.88 27.16 -4.98
CA LYS A 287 -8.32 28.56 -4.69
C LYS A 287 -9.83 28.61 -4.42
N PRO A 288 -10.24 29.43 -3.42
CA PRO A 288 -9.41 30.12 -2.42
C PRO A 288 -8.65 29.13 -1.52
N ALA A 289 -7.58 29.62 -0.84
CA ALA A 289 -6.80 28.80 0.07
C ALA A 289 -7.61 28.44 1.33
N GLY A 290 -7.45 27.20 1.79
CA GLY A 290 -8.15 26.64 2.94
C GLY A 290 -8.12 25.12 2.94
N TYR A 291 -9.12 24.46 3.47
CA TYR A 291 -9.15 22.99 3.55
C TYR A 291 -10.58 22.43 3.57
N LEU A 292 -10.66 21.18 3.19
CA LEU A 292 -11.80 20.29 3.34
C LEU A 292 -11.49 19.31 4.48
N ARG A 293 -12.28 19.32 5.56
CA ARG A 293 -12.02 18.47 6.74
C ARG A 293 -13.08 17.41 6.95
N THR A 294 -12.73 16.36 7.68
CA THR A 294 -13.71 15.36 8.16
C THR A 294 -14.73 16.00 9.11
N ALA A 295 -15.96 15.49 9.09
CA ALA A 295 -16.99 15.87 10.07
C ALA A 295 -16.64 15.33 11.46
N ASP A 296 -16.05 14.12 11.52
CA ASP A 296 -15.67 13.43 12.76
C ASP A 296 -14.22 13.71 13.15
N ASP A 297 -13.92 13.48 14.44
CA ASP A 297 -12.58 13.54 15.01
C ASP A 297 -11.97 12.14 15.13
N PHE A 298 -10.64 12.07 15.03
CA PHE A 298 -9.89 10.82 15.14
C PHE A 298 -8.63 11.03 15.98
N THR A 299 -8.20 10.00 16.73
CA THR A 299 -7.03 10.10 17.62
C THR A 299 -5.87 9.23 17.18
N SER A 300 -6.04 7.89 17.11
CA SER A 300 -4.98 6.96 16.73
C SER A 300 -5.43 6.11 15.54
N TYR A 301 -4.69 6.20 14.44
CA TYR A 301 -5.06 5.56 13.17
C TYR A 301 -3.89 5.44 12.20
N VAL A 302 -4.08 4.62 11.17
CA VAL A 302 -3.38 4.77 9.90
C VAL A 302 -4.37 5.38 8.90
N LEU A 303 -3.99 6.51 8.32
CA LEU A 303 -4.65 7.10 7.16
C LEU A 303 -3.87 6.73 5.90
N SER A 304 -4.50 5.99 5.00
CA SER A 304 -3.95 5.65 3.69
C SER A 304 -4.76 6.35 2.62
N LEU A 305 -4.10 7.06 1.72
CA LEU A 305 -4.76 7.75 0.62
C LEU A 305 -3.85 7.83 -0.62
N GLN A 306 -4.44 8.20 -1.75
CA GLN A 306 -3.68 8.56 -2.94
C GLN A 306 -3.86 10.04 -3.26
N LEU A 307 -2.73 10.72 -3.49
CA LEU A 307 -2.65 12.13 -3.88
C LEU A 307 -2.02 12.25 -5.27
N LYS A 308 -2.62 13.08 -6.14
CA LYS A 308 -2.09 13.39 -7.46
C LYS A 308 -1.87 14.90 -7.63
N HIS A 309 -0.67 15.27 -8.06
CA HIS A 309 -0.38 16.63 -8.46
C HIS A 309 -0.89 16.87 -9.89
N VAL A 310 -2.01 17.59 -10.03
CA VAL A 310 -2.52 18.04 -11.34
C VAL A 310 -1.66 19.20 -11.86
N THR A 311 -1.34 20.12 -10.94
CA THR A 311 -0.35 21.18 -11.18
C THR A 311 0.70 21.19 -10.08
N GLY A 312 1.90 21.69 -10.38
CA GLY A 312 2.93 21.90 -9.37
C GLY A 312 2.53 22.94 -8.33
N GLY A 313 3.00 22.79 -7.10
CA GLY A 313 2.75 23.74 -6.01
C GLY A 313 2.31 23.07 -4.71
N ASN A 314 1.79 23.88 -3.79
CA ASN A 314 1.52 23.49 -2.41
C ASN A 314 0.19 22.76 -2.24
N SER A 315 0.15 21.87 -1.27
CA SER A 315 -0.99 21.17 -0.68
C SER A 315 -0.48 20.31 0.48
N GLY A 316 -1.38 19.68 1.23
CA GLY A 316 -1.01 18.80 2.33
C GLY A 316 -2.21 18.06 2.90
N VAL A 317 -1.90 17.17 3.84
CA VAL A 317 -2.88 16.52 4.69
C VAL A 317 -2.63 17.01 6.11
N LEU A 318 -3.59 17.72 6.68
CA LEU A 318 -3.50 18.16 8.06
C LEU A 318 -4.12 17.08 8.94
N VAL A 319 -3.42 16.75 10.02
CA VAL A 319 -3.91 15.78 11.01
C VAL A 319 -3.96 16.44 12.39
N ARG A 320 -4.81 15.89 13.27
CA ARG A 320 -5.07 16.48 14.58
C ARG A 320 -5.43 17.96 14.51
N CYS A 321 -6.27 18.34 13.54
CA CYS A 321 -6.77 19.70 13.48
C CYS A 321 -7.71 19.96 14.66
N VAL A 322 -7.33 20.89 15.54
CA VAL A 322 -8.08 21.23 16.75
C VAL A 322 -8.45 22.71 16.80
N GLY A 323 -9.51 23.03 17.55
CA GLY A 323 -10.04 24.39 17.68
C GLY A 323 -10.99 24.77 16.54
N PRO A 324 -11.37 26.04 16.47
CA PRO A 324 -12.32 26.52 15.47
C PRO A 324 -11.70 26.53 14.06
N ASP A 325 -12.54 26.42 13.05
CA ASP A 325 -12.12 26.58 11.67
C ASP A 325 -11.54 27.99 11.44
N LYS A 326 -10.34 28.03 10.88
CA LYS A 326 -9.62 29.22 10.44
C LYS A 326 -8.73 28.81 9.28
N VAL A 327 -8.09 29.74 8.59
CA VAL A 327 -7.28 29.42 7.38
C VAL A 327 -6.27 28.31 7.66
N TRP A 328 -5.57 28.37 8.80
CA TRP A 328 -4.67 27.30 9.26
C TRP A 328 -4.96 26.99 10.74
N PRO A 329 -5.67 25.90 11.04
CA PRO A 329 -5.98 25.49 12.41
C PRO A 329 -4.72 24.91 13.07
N LYS A 330 -4.69 24.91 14.42
CA LYS A 330 -3.63 24.19 15.15
C LYS A 330 -3.63 22.72 14.75
N SER A 331 -2.54 22.25 14.16
CA SER A 331 -2.46 20.91 13.54
C SER A 331 -1.03 20.52 13.21
N ILE A 332 -0.84 19.29 12.77
CA ILE A 332 0.36 18.82 12.10
C ILE A 332 0.05 18.71 10.61
N GLU A 333 0.79 19.42 9.77
CA GLU A 333 0.69 19.27 8.32
C GLU A 333 1.68 18.24 7.81
N CYS A 334 1.16 17.16 7.24
CA CYS A 334 1.91 16.21 6.44
C CYS A 334 1.96 16.78 5.02
N GLN A 335 3.11 17.33 4.64
CA GLN A 335 3.27 18.13 3.43
C GLN A 335 2.98 17.33 2.15
N GLY A 336 2.15 17.91 1.28
CA GLY A 336 1.81 17.39 -0.05
C GLY A 336 2.29 18.28 -1.20
N GLN A 337 3.24 19.19 -0.96
CA GLN A 337 3.83 20.03 -1.98
C GLN A 337 4.70 19.21 -2.92
N THR A 338 4.69 19.55 -4.20
CA THR A 338 5.57 18.94 -5.21
C THR A 338 7.05 19.03 -4.78
N ASN A 339 7.76 17.91 -4.82
CA ASN A 339 9.13 17.69 -4.36
C ASN A 339 9.34 17.79 -2.83
N ALA A 340 8.29 18.02 -2.06
CA ALA A 340 8.36 18.12 -0.61
C ALA A 340 7.36 17.19 0.12
N MET A 341 6.71 16.26 -0.59
CA MET A 341 5.82 15.29 0.07
C MET A 341 6.56 14.56 1.17
N GLY A 342 5.92 14.50 2.36
CA GLY A 342 6.49 13.85 3.53
C GLY A 342 7.30 14.78 4.45
N ASP A 343 7.51 16.06 4.11
CA ASP A 343 7.95 17.05 5.08
C ASP A 343 6.86 17.26 6.15
N ILE A 344 7.24 17.79 7.31
CA ILE A 344 6.30 18.16 8.38
C ILE A 344 6.30 19.68 8.57
N TRP A 345 5.11 20.28 8.62
CA TRP A 345 4.93 21.64 9.09
C TRP A 345 4.15 21.66 10.41
N ASN A 346 4.72 22.27 11.42
CA ASN A 346 4.07 22.51 12.70
C ASN A 346 3.18 23.75 12.59
N ILE A 347 1.87 23.56 12.62
CA ILE A 347 0.91 24.66 12.50
C ILE A 347 0.44 25.10 13.88
N ASP A 348 0.60 26.40 14.16
CA ASP A 348 0.17 27.04 15.40
C ASP A 348 0.77 26.38 16.66
N LYS A 349 2.06 26.01 16.58
CA LYS A 349 2.84 25.42 17.68
C LYS A 349 2.19 24.17 18.28
N PHE A 350 1.73 23.26 17.42
CA PHE A 350 1.21 21.96 17.89
C PHE A 350 2.30 21.23 18.70
N PRO A 351 2.02 20.75 19.93
CA PRO A 351 3.03 20.08 20.75
C PRO A 351 3.51 18.77 20.12
N MET A 352 4.78 18.71 19.76
CA MET A 352 5.44 17.52 19.23
C MET A 352 6.96 17.67 19.27
N LYS A 353 7.68 16.55 19.20
CA LYS A 353 9.12 16.51 18.96
C LYS A 353 9.42 16.01 17.55
N VAL A 354 10.33 16.68 16.87
CA VAL A 354 10.80 16.38 15.53
C VAL A 354 12.33 16.33 15.50
N ALA A 355 12.91 15.80 14.43
CA ALA A 355 14.35 15.75 14.24
C ALA A 355 14.96 17.16 14.09
N GLU A 356 15.75 17.60 15.06
CA GLU A 356 16.33 18.94 15.14
C GLU A 356 17.26 19.25 13.97
N ASP A 357 18.05 18.28 13.54
CA ASP A 357 19.03 18.39 12.44
C ASP A 357 18.38 18.67 11.07
N ARG A 358 17.10 18.36 10.91
CA ARG A 358 16.32 18.57 9.68
C ARG A 358 15.28 19.67 9.82
N THR A 359 15.18 20.31 10.99
CA THR A 359 14.16 21.32 11.29
C THR A 359 14.71 22.72 11.20
N ASN A 360 13.97 23.59 10.51
CA ASN A 360 14.16 25.03 10.49
C ASN A 360 12.85 25.71 10.86
N ASP A 361 12.80 26.40 12.02
CA ASP A 361 11.60 26.97 12.61
C ASP A 361 10.50 25.90 12.77
N ARG A 362 9.41 26.01 12.04
CA ARG A 362 8.26 25.08 12.07
C ARG A 362 8.28 24.00 10.99
N HIS A 363 9.31 23.97 10.13
CA HIS A 363 9.44 23.08 8.99
C HIS A 363 10.49 22.02 9.26
N THR A 364 10.11 20.74 9.24
CA THR A 364 11.00 19.58 9.31
C THR A 364 11.05 18.88 7.98
N ARG A 365 12.23 18.91 7.33
CA ARG A 365 12.44 18.25 6.05
C ARG A 365 12.43 16.73 6.19
N LYS A 366 11.97 16.05 5.14
CA LYS A 366 11.98 14.59 5.03
C LYS A 366 13.39 13.98 5.11
N MET A 367 13.46 12.69 5.46
CA MET A 367 14.71 11.96 5.65
C MET A 367 15.45 11.64 4.34
N HIS A 368 14.70 11.39 3.28
CA HIS A 368 15.24 10.90 2.01
C HIS A 368 14.91 11.90 0.88
N PRO A 369 15.64 11.86 -0.24
CA PRO A 369 15.28 12.61 -1.43
C PRO A 369 13.83 12.36 -1.86
N PRO A 370 13.21 13.27 -2.64
CA PRO A 370 11.86 13.08 -3.16
C PRO A 370 11.72 11.75 -3.90
N ASN A 371 10.69 10.97 -3.52
CA ASN A 371 10.32 9.72 -4.19
C ASN A 371 8.90 9.79 -4.78
N GLU A 372 8.43 11.00 -5.00
CA GLU A 372 7.16 11.26 -5.66
C GLU A 372 7.22 10.79 -7.11
N ARG A 373 6.09 10.30 -7.59
CA ARG A 373 5.91 9.98 -9.02
C ARG A 373 5.75 11.26 -9.84
N ALA A 374 5.85 11.15 -11.15
CA ALA A 374 5.74 12.28 -12.06
C ALA A 374 4.40 13.02 -11.90
N MET A 375 4.40 14.31 -12.25
CA MET A 375 3.17 15.11 -12.26
C MET A 375 2.09 14.42 -13.11
N GLY A 376 0.86 14.40 -12.60
CA GLY A 376 -0.25 13.68 -13.20
C GLY A 376 -0.37 12.22 -12.75
N GLU A 377 0.58 11.69 -11.97
CA GLU A 377 0.54 10.34 -11.43
C GLU A 377 0.10 10.30 -9.97
N TRP A 378 -0.49 9.19 -9.56
CA TRP A 378 -0.94 8.98 -8.19
C TRP A 378 0.21 8.58 -7.28
N ASN A 379 0.35 9.27 -6.16
CA ASN A 379 1.27 8.93 -5.06
C ASN A 379 0.50 8.28 -3.93
N ASP A 380 1.03 7.20 -3.39
CA ASP A 380 0.52 6.58 -2.17
C ASP A 380 1.04 7.37 -0.96
N TYR A 381 0.15 7.74 -0.05
CA TYR A 381 0.45 8.53 1.12
C TYR A 381 -0.12 7.85 2.36
N ASP A 382 0.76 7.32 3.21
CA ASP A 382 0.42 6.67 4.47
C ASP A 382 0.86 7.55 5.64
N ILE A 383 -0.09 7.90 6.52
CA ILE A 383 0.14 8.67 7.74
C ILE A 383 -0.32 7.84 8.92
N LEU A 384 0.63 7.40 9.76
CA LEU A 384 0.35 6.71 11.00
C LEU A 384 0.41 7.70 12.16
N LEU A 385 -0.65 7.75 12.95
CA LEU A 385 -0.69 8.36 14.28
C LEU A 385 -1.05 7.27 15.30
N ASN A 386 -0.11 6.93 16.18
CA ASN A 386 -0.34 5.96 17.25
C ASN A 386 0.12 6.55 18.57
N GLY A 387 -0.86 6.94 19.42
CA GLY A 387 -0.55 7.73 20.61
C GLY A 387 0.18 9.03 20.23
N GLY A 388 1.39 9.20 20.75
CA GLY A 388 2.25 10.35 20.46
C GLY A 388 3.16 10.20 19.26
N ASP A 389 3.11 9.09 18.53
CA ASP A 389 4.01 8.81 17.40
C ASP A 389 3.34 9.12 16.07
N LEU A 390 4.05 9.87 15.23
CA LEU A 390 3.70 10.15 13.84
C LEU A 390 4.73 9.50 12.91
N GLN A 391 4.25 8.82 11.86
CA GLN A 391 5.09 8.34 10.76
C GLN A 391 4.42 8.70 9.44
N ILE A 392 5.21 9.21 8.49
CA ILE A 392 4.75 9.60 7.17
C ILE A 392 5.50 8.81 6.11
N ARG A 393 4.77 8.08 5.27
CA ARG A 393 5.33 7.35 4.12
C ARG A 393 4.78 7.91 2.83
N VAL A 394 5.67 8.06 1.86
CA VAL A 394 5.34 8.38 0.47
C VAL A 394 5.80 7.20 -0.39
N ASN A 395 4.91 6.62 -1.18
CA ASN A 395 5.21 5.48 -2.05
C ASN A 395 5.99 4.36 -1.33
N ASN A 396 5.51 3.98 -0.13
CA ASN A 396 6.08 2.97 0.78
C ASN A 396 7.45 3.30 1.40
N LEU A 397 8.02 4.47 1.17
CA LEU A 397 9.23 4.93 1.83
C LEU A 397 8.88 5.80 3.05
N LEU A 398 9.42 5.46 4.23
CA LEU A 398 9.30 6.29 5.43
C LEU A 398 10.07 7.60 5.21
N GLN A 399 9.35 8.70 5.11
CA GLN A 399 9.92 10.01 4.80
C GLN A 399 10.09 10.89 6.04
N ASN A 400 9.24 10.72 7.06
CA ASN A 400 9.36 11.52 8.27
C ASN A 400 8.74 10.86 9.49
N THR A 401 9.17 11.32 10.66
CA THR A 401 8.63 10.90 11.95
C THR A 401 8.57 12.11 12.90
N ALA A 402 7.61 12.07 13.82
CA ALA A 402 7.60 12.90 15.02
C ALA A 402 7.18 12.04 16.22
N THR A 403 7.57 12.47 17.42
CA THR A 403 7.24 11.81 18.68
C THR A 403 6.67 12.83 19.67
N GLU A 404 6.15 12.33 20.79
CA GLU A 404 5.54 13.18 21.83
C GLU A 404 4.51 14.17 21.24
N CYS A 405 3.84 13.80 20.15
CA CYS A 405 2.72 14.56 19.64
C CYS A 405 1.59 14.56 20.67
N GLU A 406 1.02 15.73 20.97
CA GLU A 406 -0.12 15.82 21.87
C GLU A 406 -1.25 14.88 21.42
N VAL A 407 -1.70 13.99 22.32
CA VAL A 407 -2.73 12.99 22.01
C VAL A 407 -4.11 13.61 22.25
N VAL A 408 -4.68 14.15 21.18
CA VAL A 408 -6.00 14.78 21.18
C VAL A 408 -6.81 14.29 20.00
N PRO A 409 -8.14 14.12 20.14
CA PRO A 409 -9.01 13.95 18.97
C PRO A 409 -8.94 15.21 18.09
N GLY A 410 -8.89 15.00 16.77
CA GLY A 410 -8.86 16.12 15.82
C GLY A 410 -9.31 15.70 14.42
N LYS A 411 -9.65 16.69 13.61
CA LYS A 411 -10.05 16.49 12.22
C LYS A 411 -8.86 16.08 11.36
N ILE A 412 -9.17 15.41 10.26
CA ILE A 412 -8.27 15.20 9.14
C ILE A 412 -8.70 16.16 8.05
N ALA A 413 -7.76 16.90 7.45
CA ALA A 413 -8.09 17.87 6.42
C ALA A 413 -7.20 17.74 5.18
N LEU A 414 -7.80 17.98 4.02
CA LEU A 414 -7.15 18.07 2.72
C LEU A 414 -6.97 19.55 2.38
N GLN A 415 -5.74 19.98 2.13
CA GLN A 415 -5.39 21.37 1.96
C GLN A 415 -5.50 21.81 0.51
N ALA A 416 -6.10 22.97 0.28
CA ALA A 416 -6.08 23.73 -0.96
C ALA A 416 -5.17 24.95 -0.80
N GLU A 417 -4.06 25.01 -1.54
CA GLU A 417 -3.12 26.14 -1.46
C GLU A 417 -2.42 26.43 -2.80
N GLY A 418 -3.17 27.07 -3.69
CA GLY A 418 -2.66 27.66 -4.91
C GLY A 418 -2.38 26.68 -6.06
N SER A 419 -2.55 25.38 -5.89
CA SER A 419 -2.32 24.38 -6.94
C SER A 419 -3.43 23.33 -6.97
N GLN A 420 -3.68 22.79 -8.16
CA GLN A 420 -4.70 21.75 -8.34
C GLN A 420 -4.18 20.39 -7.88
N LYS A 421 -4.95 19.73 -7.04
CA LYS A 421 -4.70 18.37 -6.55
C LYS A 421 -5.93 17.49 -6.72
N GLU A 422 -5.67 16.20 -6.68
CA GLU A 422 -6.73 15.19 -6.62
C GLU A 422 -6.42 14.19 -5.52
N PHE A 423 -7.48 13.75 -4.82
CA PHE A 423 -7.40 12.77 -3.74
C PHE A 423 -8.38 11.64 -3.97
N ARG A 424 -7.97 10.41 -3.69
CA ARG A 424 -8.84 9.22 -3.77
C ARG A 424 -8.40 8.13 -2.82
N ASN A 425 -9.20 7.06 -2.72
CA ASN A 425 -8.91 5.87 -1.93
C ASN A 425 -8.55 6.19 -0.48
N ILE A 426 -9.29 7.13 0.13
CA ILE A 426 -9.04 7.61 1.49
C ILE A 426 -9.61 6.61 2.48
N VAL A 427 -8.73 5.86 3.13
CA VAL A 427 -9.05 4.81 4.12
C VAL A 427 -8.41 5.12 5.44
N LEU A 428 -9.17 4.99 6.51
CA LEU A 428 -8.69 5.08 7.88
C LEU A 428 -8.81 3.71 8.55
N VAL A 429 -7.71 3.26 9.16
CA VAL A 429 -7.69 2.07 10.01
C VAL A 429 -7.44 2.52 11.45
N PRO A 430 -8.42 2.46 12.36
CA PRO A 430 -8.26 2.90 13.74
C PRO A 430 -7.31 1.99 14.51
N ILE A 431 -6.61 2.56 15.51
CA ILE A 431 -5.65 1.84 16.38
C ILE A 431 -6.06 1.98 17.85
N GLY A 432 -5.81 0.94 18.64
CA GLY A 432 -6.01 0.96 20.10
C GLY A 432 -7.48 0.96 20.51
N ALA A 433 -7.86 1.79 21.47
CA ALA A 433 -9.23 1.86 21.99
C ALA A 433 -10.27 2.25 20.92
N GLU A 434 -9.88 3.04 19.94
CA GLU A 434 -10.74 3.41 18.81
C GLU A 434 -10.99 2.23 17.86
N ALA A 435 -10.14 1.20 17.89
CA ALA A 435 -10.37 -0.02 17.13
C ALA A 435 -11.64 -0.77 17.58
N ALA A 436 -12.10 -0.55 18.81
CA ALA A 436 -13.30 -1.15 19.37
C ALA A 436 -14.55 -0.27 19.22
N ALA A 437 -14.39 1.04 18.98
CA ALA A 437 -15.49 1.96 18.73
C ALA A 437 -15.99 1.78 17.29
N LYS A 438 -17.26 1.48 17.09
CA LYS A 438 -17.88 1.42 15.77
C LYS A 438 -17.90 2.82 15.15
N PRO A 439 -17.32 3.02 13.98
CA PRO A 439 -17.89 3.98 13.06
C PRO A 439 -19.06 3.29 12.37
N GLU A 440 -20.30 3.67 12.65
CA GLU A 440 -21.38 3.41 11.71
C GLU A 440 -21.11 4.26 10.47
N PRO A 441 -21.18 3.69 9.26
CA PRO A 441 -21.11 4.50 8.05
C PRO A 441 -22.31 5.45 8.07
N ALA A 442 -22.08 6.71 7.76
CA ALA A 442 -23.15 7.63 7.42
C ALA A 442 -24.05 6.96 6.38
N LYS A 443 -25.36 6.90 6.70
CA LYS A 443 -26.39 6.32 5.85
C LYS A 443 -26.55 7.09 4.56
#